data_cc0cade78da32af6465911d044891947
#
_entry.id   cc0cade78da32af6465911d044891947
#
_cell.length_a   1.000
_cell.length_b   1.000
_cell.length_c   1.000
_cell.angle_alpha   90.00
_cell.angle_beta   90.00
_cell.angle_gamma   90.00
#
_symmetry.space_group_name_H-M   'P 1'
#
loop_
_entity.id
_entity.type
_entity.pdbx_description
1 polymer ?
#
loop_
_entity_poly.entity_id
_entity_poly.type
_entity_poly.pdbx_seq_one_letter_code
_entity_poly.pdbx_strand_id
1 'polypeptide(L)'
;MFITRRLEFDAGHRIPHHKSQCRHLHGHRYALEVTLSGEVIQTEGASEQGMVMDFSDVKDVALQKIANVWDHAFLVYRGDTQVLEFLNSIPGHKTVVMDSVPTAENLALEAFKVLDAAYIDVYGNHLRLERVRLYETPNNWADAVRNQISES
;
A
#
# COMPACT_ATOMS: atom_id res chain seq x y z
N MET A 1 3.93 -21.64 -0.04
CA MET A 1 5.06 -20.88 0.56
C MET A 1 4.75 -19.40 0.50
N PHE A 2 5.13 -18.66 1.53
CA PHE A 2 4.95 -17.20 1.56
C PHE A 2 6.26 -16.50 1.28
N ILE A 3 6.19 -15.43 0.50
CA ILE A 3 7.28 -14.50 0.26
C ILE A 3 6.83 -13.09 0.61
N THR A 4 7.75 -12.25 1.08
CA THR A 4 7.44 -10.87 1.48
C THR A 4 8.46 -9.91 0.91
N ARG A 5 7.99 -8.81 0.35
CA ARG A 5 8.82 -7.69 -0.08
C ARG A 5 8.42 -6.42 0.67
N ARG A 6 9.43 -5.67 1.12
CA ARG A 6 9.29 -4.39 1.83
C ARG A 6 9.70 -3.24 0.93
N LEU A 7 8.91 -2.17 0.93
CA LEU A 7 9.20 -0.89 0.27
C LEU A 7 8.98 0.24 1.28
N GLU A 8 9.65 1.36 1.08
CA GLU A 8 9.47 2.54 1.92
C GLU A 8 9.13 3.75 1.07
N PHE A 9 8.38 4.68 1.63
CA PHE A 9 8.04 5.96 1.00
C PHE A 9 7.65 6.98 2.06
N ASP A 10 7.73 8.26 1.69
CA ASP A 10 7.32 9.37 2.55
C ASP A 10 5.99 9.92 2.06
N ALA A 11 5.05 10.13 2.97
CA ALA A 11 3.78 10.74 2.63
C ALA A 11 3.22 11.56 3.80
N GLY A 12 2.43 12.57 3.45
CA GLY A 12 1.74 13.41 4.41
C GLY A 12 0.29 12.99 4.57
N HIS A 13 -0.29 13.28 5.71
CA HIS A 13 -1.70 13.11 6.00
C HIS A 13 -2.15 13.91 7.23
N ARG A 14 -3.46 13.91 7.48
CA ARG A 14 -4.04 14.21 8.78
C ARG A 14 -5.28 13.36 9.01
N ILE A 15 -5.65 13.20 10.27
CA ILE A 15 -6.92 12.59 10.67
C ILE A 15 -7.86 13.72 11.07
N PRO A 16 -8.83 14.13 10.22
CA PRO A 16 -9.49 15.43 10.32
C PRO A 16 -10.21 15.69 11.65
N HIS A 17 -10.75 14.68 12.27
CA HIS A 17 -11.50 14.83 13.53
C HIS A 17 -10.81 14.23 14.74
N HIS A 18 -9.51 13.97 14.63
CA HIS A 18 -8.76 13.40 15.74
C HIS A 18 -8.68 14.37 16.92
N LYS A 19 -8.80 13.84 18.12
CA LYS A 19 -8.79 14.63 19.37
C LYS A 19 -7.40 15.13 19.77
N SER A 20 -6.33 14.61 19.18
CA SER A 20 -4.94 14.88 19.56
C SER A 20 -4.11 15.25 18.32
N GLN A 21 -2.81 14.91 18.32
CA GLN A 21 -1.80 15.39 17.37
C GLN A 21 -2.07 15.01 15.91
N CYS A 22 -2.72 13.88 15.67
CA CYS A 22 -2.95 13.40 14.29
C CYS A 22 -3.89 14.29 13.47
N ARG A 23 -4.60 15.25 14.10
CA ARG A 23 -5.41 16.25 13.38
C ARG A 23 -4.57 17.28 12.64
N HIS A 24 -3.30 17.44 13.01
CA HIS A 24 -2.38 18.38 12.37
C HIS A 24 -1.84 17.81 11.07
N LEU A 25 -1.49 18.69 10.13
CA LEU A 25 -0.79 18.29 8.92
C LEU A 25 0.61 17.80 9.30
N HIS A 26 0.91 16.56 8.95
CA HIS A 26 2.20 15.93 9.26
C HIS A 26 2.49 14.81 8.26
N GLY A 27 3.63 14.18 8.41
CA GLY A 27 4.02 13.06 7.55
C GLY A 27 4.79 12.00 8.30
N HIS A 28 4.93 10.87 7.61
CA HIS A 28 5.67 9.71 8.10
C HIS A 28 6.55 9.12 7.01
N ARG A 29 7.58 8.42 7.43
CA ARG A 29 8.28 7.43 6.61
C ARG A 29 7.51 6.11 6.71
N TYR A 30 6.62 5.88 5.76
CA TYR A 30 5.85 4.63 5.70
C TYR A 30 6.70 3.48 5.21
N ALA A 31 6.40 2.28 5.68
CA ALA A 31 6.90 1.05 5.09
C ALA A 31 5.72 0.14 4.71
N LEU A 32 5.79 -0.40 3.51
CA LEU A 32 4.80 -1.31 2.95
C LEU A 32 5.44 -2.69 2.83
N GLU A 33 4.88 -3.70 3.49
CA GLU A 33 5.26 -5.09 3.30
C GLU A 33 4.14 -5.82 2.58
N VAL A 34 4.49 -6.45 1.48
CA VAL A 34 3.57 -7.21 0.64
C VAL A 34 3.91 -8.68 0.77
N THR A 35 2.99 -9.48 1.28
CA THR A 35 3.15 -10.93 1.45
C THR A 35 2.25 -11.67 0.47
N LEU A 36 2.88 -12.51 -0.35
CA LEU A 36 2.22 -13.33 -1.34
C LEU A 36 2.47 -14.81 -1.08
N SER A 37 1.55 -15.65 -1.49
CA SER A 37 1.73 -17.10 -1.50
C SER A 37 1.76 -17.63 -2.92
N GLY A 38 2.47 -18.72 -3.10
CA GLY A 38 2.56 -19.43 -4.38
C GLY A 38 3.37 -20.70 -4.26
N GLU A 39 3.36 -21.49 -5.34
CA GLU A 39 4.20 -22.67 -5.46
C GLU A 39 5.60 -22.30 -5.91
N VAL A 40 6.59 -22.99 -5.39
CA VAL A 40 7.97 -22.84 -5.85
C VAL A 40 8.08 -23.37 -7.28
N ILE A 41 8.61 -22.57 -8.19
CA ILE A 41 8.78 -22.95 -9.60
C ILE A 41 9.86 -24.02 -9.69
N GLN A 42 9.51 -25.17 -10.25
CA GLN A 42 10.43 -26.31 -10.39
C GLN A 42 10.94 -26.50 -11.83
N THR A 43 10.51 -25.65 -12.76
CA THR A 43 10.91 -25.77 -14.17
C THR A 43 12.40 -25.62 -14.31
N GLU A 44 13.06 -26.69 -14.73
CA GLU A 44 14.53 -26.72 -14.92
C GLU A 44 14.95 -25.72 -15.99
N GLY A 45 15.93 -24.88 -15.65
CA GLY A 45 16.47 -23.84 -16.54
C GLY A 45 15.65 -22.57 -16.63
N ALA A 46 14.50 -22.50 -15.94
CA ALA A 46 13.76 -21.24 -15.82
C ALA A 46 14.54 -20.25 -14.95
N SER A 47 14.42 -18.95 -15.26
CA SER A 47 15.04 -17.87 -14.48
C SER A 47 14.64 -17.91 -13.01
N GLU A 48 13.39 -18.27 -12.74
CA GLU A 48 12.79 -18.31 -11.40
C GLU A 48 12.84 -19.71 -10.77
N GLN A 49 13.63 -20.64 -11.31
CA GLN A 49 13.74 -21.99 -10.76
C GLN A 49 14.16 -21.94 -9.28
N GLY A 50 13.36 -22.57 -8.41
CA GLY A 50 13.58 -22.55 -6.96
C GLY A 50 12.96 -21.35 -6.24
N MET A 51 12.25 -20.46 -6.94
CA MET A 51 11.58 -19.28 -6.40
C MET A 51 10.06 -19.45 -6.51
N VAL A 52 9.32 -18.77 -5.64
CA VAL A 52 7.90 -18.51 -5.86
C VAL A 52 7.76 -17.45 -6.96
N MET A 53 8.53 -16.38 -6.85
CA MET A 53 8.69 -15.29 -7.82
C MET A 53 9.93 -14.49 -7.47
N ASP A 54 10.54 -13.83 -8.46
CA ASP A 54 11.63 -12.89 -8.19
C ASP A 54 11.13 -11.72 -7.34
N PHE A 55 11.87 -11.42 -6.26
CA PHE A 55 11.52 -10.29 -5.38
C PHE A 55 11.52 -8.94 -6.11
N SER A 56 12.29 -8.79 -7.17
CA SER A 56 12.28 -7.57 -7.99
C SER A 56 10.97 -7.41 -8.73
N ASP A 57 10.39 -8.49 -9.24
CA ASP A 57 9.10 -8.47 -9.93
C ASP A 57 7.96 -8.18 -8.94
N VAL A 58 8.02 -8.75 -7.75
CA VAL A 58 7.07 -8.44 -6.67
C VAL A 58 7.14 -6.96 -6.31
N LYS A 59 8.37 -6.44 -6.19
CA LYS A 59 8.60 -5.01 -5.91
C LYS A 59 8.01 -4.11 -6.99
N ASP A 60 8.22 -4.43 -8.26
CA ASP A 60 7.85 -3.55 -9.37
C ASP A 60 6.35 -3.27 -9.41
N VAL A 61 5.51 -4.28 -9.16
CA VAL A 61 4.05 -4.09 -9.07
C VAL A 61 3.68 -3.18 -7.90
N ALA A 62 4.21 -3.44 -6.71
CA ALA A 62 3.92 -2.65 -5.53
C ALA A 62 4.45 -1.21 -5.65
N LEU A 63 5.60 -1.04 -6.30
CA LEU A 63 6.20 0.27 -6.57
C LEU A 63 5.31 1.10 -7.50
N GLN A 64 4.89 0.53 -8.63
CA GLN A 64 4.08 1.23 -9.62
C GLN A 64 2.68 1.56 -9.11
N LYS A 65 2.06 0.66 -8.35
CA LYS A 65 0.66 0.80 -7.95
C LYS A 65 0.46 1.56 -6.64
N ILE A 66 1.41 1.50 -5.72
CA ILE A 66 1.29 2.12 -4.41
C ILE A 66 2.46 3.05 -4.10
N ALA A 67 3.68 2.54 -3.98
CA ALA A 67 4.77 3.34 -3.43
C ALA A 67 5.06 4.59 -4.26
N ASN A 68 5.15 4.50 -5.59
CA ASN A 68 5.37 5.66 -6.45
C ASN A 68 4.18 6.61 -6.50
N VAL A 69 2.96 6.09 -6.31
CA VAL A 69 1.73 6.91 -6.31
C VAL A 69 1.63 7.73 -5.03
N TRP A 70 2.02 7.15 -3.89
CA TRP A 70 1.88 7.76 -2.58
C TRP A 70 3.13 8.52 -2.12
N ASP A 71 4.30 8.18 -2.66
CA ASP A 71 5.56 8.82 -2.26
C ASP A 71 5.54 10.32 -2.57
N HIS A 72 5.89 11.12 -1.56
CA HIS A 72 5.85 12.59 -1.63
C HIS A 72 4.47 13.17 -1.92
N ALA A 73 3.41 12.39 -1.72
CA ALA A 73 2.04 12.86 -1.84
C ALA A 73 1.47 13.27 -0.48
N PHE A 74 0.44 14.09 -0.50
CA PHE A 74 -0.44 14.26 0.65
C PHE A 74 -1.69 13.41 0.43
N LEU A 75 -1.92 12.48 1.36
CA LEU A 75 -3.06 11.57 1.33
C LEU A 75 -4.21 12.24 2.07
N VAL A 76 -5.24 12.64 1.34
CA VAL A 76 -6.33 13.45 1.88
C VAL A 76 -7.66 12.72 1.78
N TYR A 77 -8.42 12.71 2.87
CA TYR A 77 -9.79 12.21 2.86
C TYR A 77 -10.67 13.11 2.01
N ARG A 78 -11.47 12.51 1.13
CA ARG A 78 -12.41 13.24 0.26
C ARG A 78 -13.33 14.19 1.02
N GLY A 79 -13.76 13.82 2.22
CA GLY A 79 -14.60 14.63 3.10
C GLY A 79 -13.86 15.75 3.84
N ASP A 80 -12.52 15.78 3.79
CA ASP A 80 -11.72 16.85 4.37
C ASP A 80 -11.61 18.02 3.38
N THR A 81 -12.71 18.73 3.20
CA THR A 81 -12.86 19.73 2.15
C THR A 81 -11.93 20.91 2.32
N GLN A 82 -11.62 21.32 3.55
CA GLN A 82 -10.73 22.43 3.84
C GLN A 82 -9.29 22.14 3.32
N VAL A 83 -8.75 20.98 3.66
CA VAL A 83 -7.41 20.59 3.21
C VAL A 83 -7.41 20.33 1.71
N LEU A 84 -8.43 19.64 1.19
CA LEU A 84 -8.53 19.35 -0.23
C LEU A 84 -8.57 20.62 -1.08
N GLU A 85 -9.34 21.62 -0.70
CA GLU A 85 -9.38 22.92 -1.36
C GLU A 85 -8.02 23.62 -1.32
N PHE A 86 -7.37 23.60 -0.15
CA PHE A 86 -6.04 24.20 0.00
C PHE A 86 -5.01 23.54 -0.92
N LEU A 87 -4.96 22.21 -0.95
CA LEU A 87 -4.03 21.47 -1.80
C LEU A 87 -4.31 21.71 -3.29
N ASN A 88 -5.58 21.79 -3.69
CA ASN A 88 -5.98 22.09 -5.05
C ASN A 88 -5.60 23.51 -5.48
N SER A 89 -5.39 24.44 -4.54
CA SER A 89 -4.93 25.81 -4.82
C SER A 89 -3.42 25.87 -5.14
N ILE A 90 -2.67 24.82 -4.86
CA ILE A 90 -1.23 24.74 -5.11
C ILE A 90 -1.01 24.13 -6.49
N PRO A 91 -0.49 24.88 -7.48
CA PRO A 91 -0.27 24.34 -8.82
C PRO A 91 0.66 23.13 -8.81
N GLY A 92 0.22 22.03 -9.46
CA GLY A 92 1.03 20.82 -9.62
C GLY A 92 1.27 20.00 -8.34
N HIS A 93 0.55 20.30 -7.25
CA HIS A 93 0.71 19.56 -6.00
C HIS A 93 0.34 18.08 -6.17
N LYS A 94 1.18 17.20 -5.63
CA LYS A 94 0.92 15.75 -5.63
C LYS A 94 -0.06 15.40 -4.50
N THR A 95 -1.33 15.29 -4.86
CA THR A 95 -2.44 15.02 -3.94
C THR A 95 -3.08 13.70 -4.30
N VAL A 96 -3.24 12.81 -3.33
CA VAL A 96 -3.97 11.55 -3.49
C VAL A 96 -5.24 11.63 -2.65
N VAL A 97 -6.40 11.61 -3.33
CA VAL A 97 -7.71 11.68 -2.67
C VAL A 97 -8.13 10.27 -2.29
N MET A 98 -8.42 10.07 -1.00
CA MET A 98 -8.85 8.81 -0.43
C MET A 98 -10.35 8.85 -0.13
N ASP A 99 -11.05 7.74 -0.37
CA ASP A 99 -12.47 7.61 -0.04
C ASP A 99 -12.72 7.40 1.46
N SER A 100 -11.67 7.04 2.20
CA SER A 100 -11.69 6.86 3.65
C SER A 100 -10.65 7.75 4.32
N VAL A 101 -10.83 8.01 5.61
CA VAL A 101 -9.83 8.73 6.41
C VAL A 101 -8.49 7.99 6.33
N PRO A 102 -7.36 8.67 6.04
CA PRO A 102 -6.08 8.02 5.75
C PRO A 102 -5.32 7.56 7.02
N THR A 103 -5.97 6.73 7.81
CA THR A 103 -5.35 5.98 8.90
C THR A 103 -4.49 4.85 8.34
N ALA A 104 -3.56 4.33 9.14
CA ALA A 104 -2.75 3.16 8.73
C ALA A 104 -3.65 1.98 8.33
N GLU A 105 -4.75 1.77 9.06
CA GLU A 105 -5.72 0.70 8.80
C GLU A 105 -6.37 0.86 7.41
N ASN A 106 -6.92 2.04 7.12
CA ASN A 106 -7.56 2.30 5.83
C ASN A 106 -6.58 2.32 4.67
N LEU A 107 -5.37 2.81 4.88
CA LEU A 107 -4.30 2.76 3.87
C LEU A 107 -3.89 1.33 3.57
N ALA A 108 -3.78 0.47 4.59
CA ALA A 108 -3.48 -0.95 4.39
C ALA A 108 -4.59 -1.66 3.60
N LEU A 109 -5.86 -1.37 3.89
CA LEU A 109 -7.01 -1.93 3.16
C LEU A 109 -7.03 -1.46 1.70
N GLU A 110 -6.79 -0.19 1.45
CA GLU A 110 -6.74 0.36 0.08
C GLU A 110 -5.57 -0.24 -0.70
N ALA A 111 -4.39 -0.33 -0.09
CA ALA A 111 -3.24 -0.97 -0.71
C ALA A 111 -3.51 -2.44 -1.03
N PHE A 112 -4.16 -3.18 -0.12
CA PHE A 112 -4.54 -4.57 -0.36
C PHE A 112 -5.46 -4.69 -1.59
N LYS A 113 -6.50 -3.88 -1.65
CA LYS A 113 -7.47 -3.89 -2.77
C LYS A 113 -6.79 -3.63 -4.11
N VAL A 114 -5.95 -2.61 -4.18
CA VAL A 114 -5.24 -2.22 -5.41
C VAL A 114 -4.25 -3.31 -5.83
N LEU A 115 -3.47 -3.81 -4.89
CA LEU A 115 -2.43 -4.80 -5.16
C LEU A 115 -2.99 -6.19 -5.47
N ASP A 116 -4.08 -6.59 -4.83
CA ASP A 116 -4.73 -7.88 -5.13
C ASP A 116 -5.16 -7.93 -6.60
N ALA A 117 -5.83 -6.90 -7.08
CA ALA A 117 -6.22 -6.80 -8.48
C ALA A 117 -5.00 -6.77 -9.41
N ALA A 118 -3.94 -6.04 -9.04
CA ALA A 118 -2.74 -5.91 -9.86
C ALA A 118 -1.96 -7.23 -9.98
N TYR A 119 -1.79 -7.96 -8.88
CA TYR A 119 -1.09 -9.26 -8.92
C TYR A 119 -1.88 -10.32 -9.67
N ILE A 120 -3.20 -10.34 -9.55
CA ILE A 120 -4.06 -11.23 -10.35
C ILE A 120 -3.91 -10.91 -11.85
N ASP A 121 -3.92 -9.64 -12.21
CA ASP A 121 -3.79 -9.21 -13.60
C ASP A 121 -2.47 -9.65 -14.24
N VAL A 122 -1.37 -9.53 -13.49
CA VAL A 122 -0.02 -9.86 -14.01
C VAL A 122 0.30 -11.35 -13.92
N TYR A 123 -0.06 -12.01 -12.82
CA TYR A 123 0.41 -13.38 -12.52
C TYR A 123 -0.70 -14.41 -12.44
N GLY A 124 -1.97 -14.01 -12.59
CA GLY A 124 -3.10 -14.91 -12.52
C GLY A 124 -3.16 -15.67 -11.19
N ASN A 125 -3.24 -17.01 -11.27
CA ASN A 125 -3.34 -17.85 -10.08
C ASN A 125 -1.98 -18.27 -9.49
N HIS A 126 -0.88 -17.89 -10.11
CA HIS A 126 0.45 -18.26 -9.59
C HIS A 126 0.77 -17.59 -8.27
N LEU A 127 0.41 -16.30 -8.13
CA LEU A 127 0.59 -15.52 -6.91
C LEU A 127 -0.74 -15.13 -6.32
N ARG A 128 -0.84 -15.25 -4.99
CA ARG A 128 -2.00 -14.79 -4.23
C ARG A 128 -1.55 -13.82 -3.16
N LEU A 129 -2.12 -12.62 -3.15
CA LEU A 129 -1.85 -11.65 -2.09
C LEU A 129 -2.50 -12.14 -0.78
N GLU A 130 -1.70 -12.30 0.25
CA GLU A 130 -2.15 -12.80 1.54
C GLU A 130 -2.25 -11.70 2.60
N ARG A 131 -1.33 -10.75 2.57
CA ARG A 131 -1.27 -9.67 3.55
C ARG A 131 -0.60 -8.44 2.97
N VAL A 132 -1.13 -7.28 3.33
CA VAL A 132 -0.43 -6.00 3.25
C VAL A 132 -0.24 -5.50 4.68
N ARG A 133 1.00 -5.29 5.08
CA ARG A 133 1.35 -4.61 6.32
C ARG A 133 1.83 -3.21 6.01
N LEU A 134 1.21 -2.22 6.64
CA LEU A 134 1.62 -0.82 6.49
C LEU A 134 2.08 -0.28 7.83
N TYR A 135 3.37 0.05 7.90
CA TYR A 135 3.96 0.75 9.04
C TYR A 135 3.76 2.25 8.86
N GLU A 136 3.16 2.89 9.82
CA GLU A 136 3.12 4.36 9.91
C GLU A 136 4.44 4.86 10.52
N THR A 137 4.91 4.19 11.55
CA THR A 137 6.24 4.35 12.15
C THR A 137 6.87 2.96 12.32
N PRO A 138 8.16 2.84 12.66
CA PRO A 138 8.77 1.53 12.95
C PRO A 138 8.09 0.78 14.10
N ASN A 139 7.32 1.48 14.95
CA ASN A 139 6.75 0.92 16.17
C ASN A 139 5.27 0.55 16.05
N ASN A 140 4.57 0.98 15.00
CA ASN A 140 3.15 0.70 14.84
C ASN A 140 2.77 0.50 13.39
N TRP A 141 1.95 -0.50 13.16
CA TRP A 141 1.51 -0.92 11.83
C TRP A 141 0.10 -1.49 11.86
N ALA A 142 -0.51 -1.57 10.69
CA ALA A 142 -1.77 -2.25 10.47
C ALA A 142 -1.61 -3.36 9.44
N ASP A 143 -2.31 -4.46 9.64
CA ASP A 143 -2.34 -5.60 8.71
C ASP A 143 -3.72 -5.71 8.05
N ALA A 144 -3.74 -5.66 6.73
CA ALA A 144 -4.88 -6.10 5.94
C ALA A 144 -4.60 -7.53 5.49
N VAL A 145 -5.35 -8.50 6.01
CA VAL A 145 -5.11 -9.92 5.80
C VAL A 145 -6.29 -10.53 5.06
N ARG A 146 -6.02 -11.32 4.03
CA ARG A 146 -7.06 -11.90 3.16
C ARG A 146 -8.21 -12.54 3.93
N ASN A 147 -7.92 -13.35 4.94
CA ASN A 147 -8.93 -14.09 5.68
C ASN A 147 -9.82 -13.20 6.58
N GLN A 148 -9.48 -11.93 6.73
CA GLN A 148 -10.19 -10.97 7.58
C GLN A 148 -10.89 -9.87 6.80
N ILE A 149 -10.59 -9.78 5.49
CA ILE A 149 -11.26 -8.83 4.60
C ILE A 149 -12.53 -9.52 4.10
N SER A 150 -13.69 -8.98 4.50
CA SER A 150 -14.97 -9.48 3.98
C SER A 150 -15.01 -9.29 2.47
N GLU A 151 -15.38 -10.35 1.74
CA GLU A 151 -15.72 -10.26 0.33
C GLU A 151 -16.97 -9.40 0.21
N SER A 152 -16.79 -8.15 -0.12
CA SER A 152 -17.88 -7.22 -0.42
C SER A 152 -17.96 -6.96 -1.91
#